data_1edaa3940f1ff5510f3a127d48259998
#
_entry.id   1edaa3940f1ff5510f3a127d48259998
#
_cell.length_a   1.000
_cell.length_b   1.000
_cell.length_c   1.000
_cell.angle_alpha   90.00
_cell.angle_beta   90.00
_cell.angle_gamma   90.00
#
_symmetry.space_group_name_H-M   'P 1'
#
loop_
_entity.id
_entity.type
_entity.pdbx_description
1 polymer ?
#
loop_
_entity_poly.entity_id
_entity_poly.type
_entity_poly.pdbx_seq_one_letter_code
_entity_poly.pdbx_strand_id
1 'polypeptide(L)'
;MDDLTKTGATGLHAFGGRPRDAGARDGAKPSKRDAGILVIGLGRFGSAIAATLDRLGQDVLAVERDPDLVAQWTGRIPLVEADAANPEALEQVGARDFSVAVVGVGSYLEASVLITGNLVDIGTPQIWAKAISAEHARILQRIGAHHVVLPEADAGSRVAHLVSGKMLDYIEVEDGFTIVKMKPPRETQGFTIGQSRIRERYGVSVIGVKSPGVDFVYATPDTRISANDLLIVSGHADLLERFAARP
;
A
#
# COMPACT_ATOMS: atom_id res chain seq x y z
N MET A 1 37.22 16.39 -44.89
CA MET A 1 36.46 15.35 -45.56
C MET A 1 36.48 14.19 -44.61
N ASP A 2 35.27 13.75 -44.28
CA ASP A 2 34.98 12.52 -43.54
C ASP A 2 35.26 12.59 -42.04
N ASP A 3 34.47 12.23 -41.20
CA ASP A 3 33.09 11.72 -41.11
C ASP A 3 32.77 11.77 -39.59
N LEU A 4 31.74 12.48 -39.19
CA LEU A 4 31.29 12.56 -37.78
C LEU A 4 29.81 12.17 -37.72
N THR A 5 29.55 10.87 -37.72
CA THR A 5 28.25 10.34 -37.29
C THR A 5 28.45 8.98 -36.66
N LYS A 6 28.53 8.95 -35.33
CA LYS A 6 28.13 7.75 -34.54
C LYS A 6 27.67 8.22 -33.15
N THR A 7 26.41 8.53 -33.07
CA THR A 7 25.66 8.63 -31.81
C THR A 7 25.59 7.22 -31.22
N GLY A 8 26.17 7.07 -30.03
CA GLY A 8 26.17 5.81 -29.32
C GLY A 8 24.79 5.44 -28.79
N ALA A 9 24.26 4.34 -29.26
CA ALA A 9 23.14 3.67 -28.63
C ALA A 9 23.59 3.13 -27.26
N THR A 10 23.02 3.69 -26.20
CA THR A 10 23.18 3.17 -24.85
C THR A 10 22.48 1.83 -24.75
N GLY A 11 23.27 0.76 -24.56
CA GLY A 11 22.77 -0.60 -24.55
C GLY A 11 21.80 -0.89 -23.41
N LEU A 12 20.65 -1.42 -23.74
CA LEU A 12 19.81 -2.14 -22.81
C LEU A 12 20.59 -3.31 -22.22
N HIS A 13 20.94 -3.24 -20.94
CA HIS A 13 21.46 -4.39 -20.23
C HIS A 13 20.33 -5.41 -20.04
N ALA A 14 20.52 -6.57 -20.66
CA ALA A 14 19.60 -7.68 -20.64
C ALA A 14 19.32 -8.16 -19.20
N PHE A 15 18.06 -8.46 -18.95
CA PHE A 15 17.52 -9.09 -17.77
C PHE A 15 18.34 -10.31 -17.32
N GLY A 16 19.06 -10.19 -16.20
CA GLY A 16 19.67 -11.30 -15.47
C GLY A 16 18.70 -11.84 -14.42
N GLY A 17 17.67 -12.59 -14.85
CA GLY A 17 16.80 -13.31 -13.95
C GLY A 17 17.51 -14.50 -13.29
N ARG A 18 17.31 -14.72 -11.99
CA ARG A 18 17.69 -15.97 -11.31
C ARG A 18 17.04 -17.16 -12.03
N PRO A 19 17.76 -18.27 -12.28
CA PRO A 19 17.17 -19.46 -12.88
C PRO A 19 16.14 -20.06 -11.89
N ARG A 20 14.86 -20.00 -12.25
CA ARG A 20 13.82 -20.83 -11.66
C ARG A 20 13.74 -22.10 -12.50
N ASP A 21 13.67 -23.26 -11.85
CA ASP A 21 13.52 -24.56 -12.50
C ASP A 21 12.33 -24.52 -13.49
N ALA A 22 12.66 -24.65 -14.76
CA ALA A 22 11.72 -24.68 -15.85
C ALA A 22 11.05 -26.07 -15.94
N GLY A 23 9.98 -26.26 -15.22
CA GLY A 23 8.97 -27.23 -15.62
C GLY A 23 8.24 -26.69 -16.84
N ALA A 24 8.49 -27.27 -18.01
CA ALA A 24 7.87 -26.92 -19.27
C ALA A 24 6.33 -26.93 -19.14
N ARG A 25 5.70 -25.76 -19.18
CA ARG A 25 4.28 -25.59 -19.42
C ARG A 25 4.07 -25.13 -20.86
N ASP A 26 3.33 -25.95 -21.57
CA ASP A 26 2.88 -25.76 -22.95
C ASP A 26 2.32 -24.35 -23.20
N GLY A 27 2.61 -23.79 -24.36
CA GLY A 27 2.32 -22.54 -25.03
C GLY A 27 1.00 -21.78 -24.78
N ALA A 28 0.49 -21.71 -23.56
CA ALA A 28 -0.61 -20.84 -23.18
C ALA A 28 -0.04 -19.43 -22.92
N LYS A 29 -0.55 -18.40 -23.63
CA LYS A 29 -0.32 -16.99 -23.27
C LYS A 29 -0.61 -16.81 -21.78
N PRO A 30 0.28 -16.11 -21.00
CA PRO A 30 0.00 -15.84 -19.61
C PRO A 30 -1.38 -15.21 -19.46
N SER A 31 -2.18 -15.70 -18.54
CA SER A 31 -3.47 -15.10 -18.25
C SER A 31 -3.22 -13.66 -17.77
N LYS A 32 -4.16 -12.72 -18.01
CA LYS A 32 -4.05 -11.33 -17.53
C LYS A 32 -3.81 -11.22 -15.99
N ARG A 33 -3.96 -12.32 -15.26
CA ARG A 33 -3.70 -12.41 -13.80
C ARG A 33 -2.23 -12.66 -13.46
N ASP A 34 -1.41 -13.10 -14.43
CA ASP A 34 0.02 -13.39 -14.25
C ASP A 34 0.91 -12.24 -14.78
N ALA A 35 0.32 -11.17 -15.30
CA ALA A 35 1.03 -9.98 -15.72
C ALA A 35 1.54 -9.21 -14.50
N GLY A 36 2.86 -8.93 -14.46
CA GLY A 36 3.54 -8.28 -13.32
C GLY A 36 2.98 -6.90 -12.94
N ILE A 37 3.63 -6.29 -11.97
CA ILE A 37 3.28 -4.96 -11.43
C ILE A 37 4.40 -3.99 -11.78
N LEU A 38 4.03 -2.86 -12.40
CA LEU A 38 4.95 -1.76 -12.72
C LEU A 38 4.92 -0.73 -11.60
N VAL A 39 6.07 -0.42 -10.99
CA VAL A 39 6.17 0.62 -9.95
C VAL A 39 7.01 1.78 -10.48
N ILE A 40 6.42 2.96 -10.59
CA ILE A 40 7.04 4.17 -11.14
C ILE A 40 7.39 5.13 -10.01
N GLY A 41 8.70 5.40 -9.87
CA GLY A 41 9.27 6.21 -8.81
C GLY A 41 9.63 5.39 -7.57
N LEU A 42 10.92 5.36 -7.22
CA LEU A 42 11.45 4.64 -6.06
C LEU A 42 11.76 5.54 -4.86
N GLY A 43 11.05 6.65 -4.74
CA GLY A 43 11.02 7.44 -3.52
C GLY A 43 10.46 6.61 -2.34
N ARG A 44 10.31 7.22 -1.17
CA ARG A 44 9.87 6.53 0.08
C ARG A 44 8.62 5.64 -0.08
N PHE A 45 7.63 6.10 -0.85
CA PHE A 45 6.38 5.37 -1.07
C PHE A 45 6.55 4.21 -2.05
N GLY A 46 7.06 4.50 -3.27
CA GLY A 46 7.20 3.48 -4.31
C GLY A 46 8.19 2.39 -3.94
N SER A 47 9.31 2.73 -3.30
CA SER A 47 10.28 1.75 -2.84
C SER A 47 9.71 0.79 -1.78
N ALA A 48 8.88 1.30 -0.86
CA ALA A 48 8.20 0.46 0.13
C ALA A 48 7.22 -0.52 -0.53
N ILE A 49 6.50 -0.06 -1.56
CA ILE A 49 5.59 -0.91 -2.34
C ILE A 49 6.39 -1.97 -3.10
N ALA A 50 7.40 -1.57 -3.88
CA ALA A 50 8.20 -2.49 -4.70
C ALA A 50 8.87 -3.58 -3.84
N ALA A 51 9.51 -3.20 -2.73
CA ALA A 51 10.13 -4.15 -1.81
C ALA A 51 9.10 -5.10 -1.14
N THR A 52 7.89 -4.62 -0.86
CA THR A 52 6.85 -5.46 -0.28
C THR A 52 6.30 -6.45 -1.30
N LEU A 53 6.06 -6.02 -2.52
CA LEU A 53 5.59 -6.88 -3.62
C LEU A 53 6.62 -7.96 -3.96
N ASP A 54 7.91 -7.60 -4.03
CA ASP A 54 9.00 -8.57 -4.25
C ASP A 54 9.04 -9.64 -3.14
N ARG A 55 8.94 -9.21 -1.86
CA ARG A 55 8.87 -10.11 -0.71
C ARG A 55 7.65 -11.04 -0.76
N LEU A 56 6.52 -10.58 -1.29
CA LEU A 56 5.31 -11.38 -1.52
C LEU A 56 5.42 -12.31 -2.73
N GLY A 57 6.55 -12.30 -3.45
CA GLY A 57 6.80 -13.12 -4.62
C GLY A 57 6.06 -12.67 -5.88
N GLN A 58 5.62 -11.40 -5.94
CA GLN A 58 5.02 -10.82 -7.13
C GLN A 58 6.12 -10.47 -8.14
N ASP A 59 5.80 -10.57 -9.42
CA ASP A 59 6.68 -10.08 -10.47
C ASP A 59 6.57 -8.55 -10.53
N VAL A 60 7.68 -7.87 -10.17
CA VAL A 60 7.75 -6.40 -10.08
C VAL A 60 8.82 -5.88 -11.02
N LEU A 61 8.51 -4.84 -11.77
CA LEU A 61 9.46 -3.99 -12.46
C LEU A 61 9.34 -2.57 -11.92
N ALA A 62 10.46 -1.95 -11.57
CA ALA A 62 10.48 -0.54 -11.19
C ALA A 62 11.01 0.32 -12.33
N VAL A 63 10.52 1.57 -12.40
CA VAL A 63 11.04 2.63 -13.26
C VAL A 63 11.39 3.82 -12.38
N GLU A 64 12.64 4.28 -12.47
CA GLU A 64 13.13 5.44 -11.72
C GLU A 64 14.01 6.29 -12.62
N ARG A 65 13.92 7.62 -12.51
CA ARG A 65 14.73 8.55 -13.29
C ARG A 65 15.93 9.10 -12.54
N ASP A 66 15.94 9.04 -11.21
CA ASP A 66 17.01 9.54 -10.37
C ASP A 66 18.16 8.51 -10.30
N PRO A 67 19.36 8.82 -10.84
CA PRO A 67 20.47 7.90 -10.89
C PRO A 67 20.92 7.42 -9.51
N ASP A 68 20.81 8.25 -8.48
CA ASP A 68 21.18 7.91 -7.11
C ASP A 68 20.25 6.84 -6.54
N LEU A 69 18.93 6.98 -6.78
CA LEU A 69 17.97 5.96 -6.42
C LEU A 69 18.14 4.69 -7.26
N VAL A 70 18.40 4.83 -8.55
CA VAL A 70 18.72 3.68 -9.42
C VAL A 70 19.92 2.90 -8.87
N ALA A 71 21.02 3.58 -8.55
CA ALA A 71 22.21 2.94 -7.97
C ALA A 71 21.90 2.23 -6.63
N GLN A 72 21.09 2.86 -5.78
CA GLN A 72 20.68 2.30 -4.49
C GLN A 72 19.85 1.01 -4.63
N TRP A 73 19.00 0.91 -5.64
CA TRP A 73 18.06 -0.20 -5.81
C TRP A 73 18.52 -1.26 -6.80
N THR A 74 19.56 -0.99 -7.59
CA THR A 74 20.17 -1.96 -8.50
C THR A 74 20.55 -3.25 -7.78
N GLY A 75 20.14 -4.39 -8.33
CA GLY A 75 20.37 -5.72 -7.78
C GLY A 75 19.44 -6.13 -6.62
N ARG A 76 18.55 -5.26 -6.17
CA ARG A 76 17.52 -5.58 -5.16
C ARG A 76 16.20 -6.01 -5.80
N ILE A 77 15.77 -5.26 -6.81
CA ILE A 77 14.56 -5.52 -7.62
C ILE A 77 14.90 -5.28 -9.10
N PRO A 78 14.16 -5.87 -10.03
CA PRO A 78 14.21 -5.50 -11.45
C PRO A 78 13.89 -4.00 -11.61
N LEU A 79 14.78 -3.28 -12.30
CA LEU A 79 14.73 -1.81 -12.38
C LEU A 79 15.19 -1.32 -13.75
N VAL A 80 14.51 -0.30 -14.26
CA VAL A 80 14.89 0.46 -15.46
C VAL A 80 15.08 1.92 -15.08
N GLU A 81 16.23 2.50 -15.48
CA GLU A 81 16.46 3.94 -15.41
C GLU A 81 15.78 4.62 -16.60
N ALA A 82 14.70 5.36 -16.34
CA ALA A 82 13.98 6.09 -17.37
C ALA A 82 13.10 7.20 -16.77
N ASP A 83 12.81 8.24 -17.56
CA ASP A 83 11.78 9.23 -17.22
C ASP A 83 10.41 8.75 -17.73
N ALA A 84 9.58 8.27 -16.83
CA ALA A 84 8.23 7.80 -17.15
C ALA A 84 7.25 8.91 -17.57
N ALA A 85 7.61 10.19 -17.43
CA ALA A 85 6.83 11.29 -18.00
C ALA A 85 6.93 11.31 -19.54
N ASN A 86 7.96 10.65 -20.12
CA ASN A 86 8.04 10.43 -21.55
C ASN A 86 7.25 9.17 -21.93
N PRO A 87 6.21 9.27 -22.80
CA PRO A 87 5.40 8.13 -23.20
C PRO A 87 6.19 7.02 -23.91
N GLU A 88 7.21 7.39 -24.72
CA GLU A 88 8.05 6.39 -25.40
C GLU A 88 8.82 5.50 -24.41
N ALA A 89 9.25 6.04 -23.26
CA ALA A 89 9.90 5.27 -22.23
C ALA A 89 8.96 4.22 -21.61
N LEU A 90 7.69 4.57 -21.38
CA LEU A 90 6.66 3.64 -20.89
C LEU A 90 6.32 2.56 -21.93
N GLU A 91 6.29 2.91 -23.20
CA GLU A 91 6.10 1.94 -24.30
C GLU A 91 7.26 0.96 -24.39
N GLN A 92 8.52 1.44 -24.30
CA GLN A 92 9.72 0.60 -24.32
C GLN A 92 9.77 -0.35 -23.11
N VAL A 93 9.29 0.08 -21.96
CA VAL A 93 9.18 -0.76 -20.74
C VAL A 93 8.06 -1.79 -20.90
N GLY A 94 7.15 -1.63 -21.87
CA GLY A 94 5.99 -2.50 -22.07
C GLY A 94 4.89 -2.27 -21.04
N ALA A 95 4.63 -1.01 -20.65
CA ALA A 95 3.67 -0.67 -19.61
C ALA A 95 2.26 -1.25 -19.83
N ARG A 96 1.87 -1.50 -21.08
CA ARG A 96 0.60 -2.14 -21.45
C ARG A 96 0.49 -3.59 -20.99
N ASP A 97 1.61 -4.29 -20.86
CA ASP A 97 1.65 -5.72 -20.57
C ASP A 97 1.56 -6.02 -19.06
N PHE A 98 1.68 -4.98 -18.22
CA PHE A 98 1.49 -5.10 -16.78
C PHE A 98 0.01 -5.04 -16.40
N SER A 99 -0.37 -5.86 -15.42
CA SER A 99 -1.75 -5.86 -14.90
C SER A 99 -2.06 -4.61 -14.08
N VAL A 100 -1.06 -4.08 -13.41
CA VAL A 100 -1.15 -2.92 -12.50
C VAL A 100 0.06 -2.02 -12.70
N ALA A 101 -0.16 -0.70 -12.75
CA ALA A 101 0.88 0.30 -12.59
C ALA A 101 0.64 1.13 -11.33
N VAL A 102 1.71 1.37 -10.56
CA VAL A 102 1.70 2.21 -9.36
C VAL A 102 2.54 3.45 -9.61
N VAL A 103 1.92 4.62 -9.65
CA VAL A 103 2.60 5.92 -9.78
C VAL A 103 2.94 6.43 -8.38
N GLY A 104 4.19 6.18 -7.95
CA GLY A 104 4.73 6.58 -6.63
C GLY A 104 5.32 7.99 -6.60
N VAL A 105 5.32 8.69 -7.74
CA VAL A 105 5.83 10.06 -7.88
C VAL A 105 4.82 11.05 -7.30
N GLY A 106 5.20 11.76 -6.23
CA GLY A 106 4.31 12.72 -5.57
C GLY A 106 4.92 14.11 -5.39
N SER A 107 6.26 14.23 -5.39
CA SER A 107 6.94 15.52 -5.17
C SER A 107 6.81 16.50 -6.34
N TYR A 108 6.49 16.00 -7.53
CA TYR A 108 6.30 16.79 -8.75
C TYR A 108 4.91 16.50 -9.32
N LEU A 109 3.97 17.41 -9.06
CA LEU A 109 2.57 17.27 -9.50
C LEU A 109 2.48 17.07 -11.02
N GLU A 110 3.22 17.85 -11.79
CA GLU A 110 3.25 17.75 -13.25
C GLU A 110 3.65 16.34 -13.72
N ALA A 111 4.76 15.82 -13.20
CA ALA A 111 5.23 14.49 -13.58
C ALA A 111 4.21 13.40 -13.20
N SER A 112 3.60 13.48 -12.01
CA SER A 112 2.57 12.53 -11.58
C SER A 112 1.36 12.53 -12.51
N VAL A 113 0.92 13.71 -12.95
CA VAL A 113 -0.20 13.91 -13.88
C VAL A 113 0.13 13.36 -15.27
N LEU A 114 1.31 13.69 -15.81
CA LEU A 114 1.77 13.22 -17.12
C LEU A 114 1.93 11.68 -17.15
N ILE A 115 2.59 11.11 -16.15
CA ILE A 115 2.77 9.66 -16.04
C ILE A 115 1.42 8.94 -16.00
N THR A 116 0.49 9.45 -15.18
CA THR A 116 -0.85 8.85 -15.07
C THR A 116 -1.61 8.93 -16.41
N GLY A 117 -1.57 10.08 -17.09
CA GLY A 117 -2.18 10.26 -18.40
C GLY A 117 -1.59 9.32 -19.45
N ASN A 118 -0.26 9.23 -19.52
CA ASN A 118 0.42 8.33 -20.45
C ASN A 118 0.04 6.85 -20.22
N LEU A 119 -0.08 6.42 -18.97
CA LEU A 119 -0.52 5.05 -18.65
C LEU A 119 -1.97 4.79 -19.07
N VAL A 120 -2.85 5.78 -18.96
CA VAL A 120 -4.24 5.70 -19.44
C VAL A 120 -4.26 5.58 -20.96
N ASP A 121 -3.50 6.41 -21.66
CA ASP A 121 -3.42 6.41 -23.14
C ASP A 121 -2.83 5.10 -23.68
N ILE A 122 -1.83 4.55 -23.00
CA ILE A 122 -1.23 3.24 -23.31
C ILE A 122 -2.24 2.10 -23.06
N GLY A 123 -3.23 2.30 -22.19
CA GLY A 123 -4.25 1.32 -21.86
C GLY A 123 -3.82 0.33 -20.76
N THR A 124 -3.02 0.76 -19.80
CA THR A 124 -2.69 -0.05 -18.61
C THR A 124 -3.96 -0.39 -17.82
N PRO A 125 -4.23 -1.68 -17.52
CA PRO A 125 -5.53 -2.11 -17.00
C PRO A 125 -5.92 -1.53 -15.66
N GLN A 126 -4.97 -1.36 -14.74
CA GLN A 126 -5.19 -0.77 -13.42
C GLN A 126 -4.08 0.21 -13.06
N ILE A 127 -4.46 1.41 -12.67
CA ILE A 127 -3.53 2.49 -12.32
C ILE A 127 -3.82 2.95 -10.89
N TRP A 128 -2.84 2.80 -10.02
CA TRP A 128 -2.80 3.36 -8.69
C TRP A 128 -1.91 4.59 -8.69
N ALA A 129 -2.38 5.70 -8.14
CA ALA A 129 -1.59 6.92 -8.11
C ALA A 129 -1.55 7.53 -6.71
N LYS A 130 -0.34 8.00 -6.33
CA LYS A 130 -0.14 8.74 -5.10
C LYS A 130 -0.51 10.21 -5.32
N ALA A 131 -1.40 10.73 -4.47
CA ALA A 131 -1.68 12.16 -4.39
C ALA A 131 -1.01 12.79 -3.15
N ILE A 132 -0.72 14.09 -3.23
CA ILE A 132 -0.16 14.90 -2.14
C ILE A 132 -1.20 15.84 -1.51
N SER A 133 -2.36 16.00 -2.14
CA SER A 133 -3.48 16.79 -1.66
C SER A 133 -4.80 16.28 -2.24
N ALA A 134 -5.92 16.71 -1.66
CA ALA A 134 -7.25 16.38 -2.17
C ALA A 134 -7.49 16.94 -3.59
N GLU A 135 -6.93 18.11 -3.93
CA GLU A 135 -6.98 18.70 -5.27
C GLU A 135 -6.24 17.83 -6.28
N HIS A 136 -5.02 17.40 -5.92
CA HIS A 136 -4.23 16.49 -6.75
C HIS A 136 -4.96 15.17 -6.96
N ALA A 137 -5.56 14.59 -5.91
CA ALA A 137 -6.35 13.37 -6.01
C ALA A 137 -7.51 13.50 -7.02
N ARG A 138 -8.24 14.62 -6.96
CA ARG A 138 -9.31 14.90 -7.94
C ARG A 138 -8.81 15.00 -9.38
N ILE A 139 -7.62 15.57 -9.59
CA ILE A 139 -7.01 15.65 -10.93
C ILE A 139 -6.68 14.25 -11.42
N LEU A 140 -5.98 13.43 -10.61
CA LEU A 140 -5.59 12.07 -10.99
C LEU A 140 -6.80 11.17 -11.29
N GLN A 141 -7.88 11.27 -10.51
CA GLN A 141 -9.14 10.57 -10.76
C GLN A 141 -9.78 10.98 -12.09
N ARG A 142 -9.80 12.30 -12.40
CA ARG A 142 -10.35 12.81 -13.67
C ARG A 142 -9.54 12.39 -14.89
N ILE A 143 -8.24 12.20 -14.73
CA ILE A 143 -7.36 11.74 -15.81
C ILE A 143 -7.59 10.24 -16.08
N GLY A 144 -8.06 9.48 -15.09
CA GLY A 144 -8.36 8.06 -15.25
C GLY A 144 -7.55 7.14 -14.33
N ALA A 145 -6.93 7.65 -13.27
CA ALA A 145 -6.41 6.79 -12.21
C ALA A 145 -7.56 5.99 -11.59
N HIS A 146 -7.42 4.68 -11.53
CA HIS A 146 -8.44 3.78 -10.98
C HIS A 146 -8.50 3.88 -9.44
N HIS A 147 -7.34 4.06 -8.82
CA HIS A 147 -7.20 4.21 -7.37
C HIS A 147 -6.24 5.35 -7.07
N VAL A 148 -6.65 6.23 -6.15
CA VAL A 148 -5.80 7.33 -5.68
C VAL A 148 -5.67 7.23 -4.17
N VAL A 149 -4.43 7.31 -3.68
CA VAL A 149 -4.10 7.22 -2.26
C VAL A 149 -3.42 8.50 -1.78
N LEU A 150 -3.66 8.89 -0.54
CA LEU A 150 -3.06 10.04 0.14
C LEU A 150 -2.27 9.56 1.38
N PRO A 151 -1.12 8.90 1.21
CA PRO A 151 -0.44 8.19 2.29
C PRO A 151 -0.11 9.07 3.50
N GLU A 152 0.25 10.34 3.27
CA GLU A 152 0.58 11.28 4.34
C GLU A 152 -0.66 11.68 5.14
N ALA A 153 -1.82 11.88 4.50
CA ALA A 153 -3.08 12.20 5.17
C ALA A 153 -3.58 10.98 5.98
N ASP A 154 -3.56 9.80 5.37
CA ASP A 154 -3.98 8.55 6.00
C ASP A 154 -3.10 8.22 7.24
N ALA A 155 -1.77 8.34 7.08
CA ALA A 155 -0.83 8.15 8.18
C ALA A 155 -1.00 9.22 9.27
N GLY A 156 -1.22 10.48 8.90
CA GLY A 156 -1.45 11.58 9.83
C GLY A 156 -2.71 11.38 10.66
N SER A 157 -3.82 11.00 10.04
CA SER A 157 -5.07 10.65 10.73
C SER A 157 -4.86 9.53 11.75
N ARG A 158 -4.21 8.44 11.31
CA ARG A 158 -3.88 7.32 12.19
C ARG A 158 -3.04 7.75 13.39
N VAL A 159 -1.98 8.53 13.17
CA VAL A 159 -1.12 9.05 14.25
C VAL A 159 -1.91 9.93 15.20
N ALA A 160 -2.83 10.78 14.72
CA ALA A 160 -3.65 11.64 15.57
C ALA A 160 -4.48 10.82 16.58
N HIS A 161 -5.10 9.71 16.15
CA HIS A 161 -5.80 8.81 17.05
C HIS A 161 -4.87 8.14 18.08
N LEU A 162 -3.65 7.76 17.66
CA LEU A 162 -2.67 7.12 18.55
C LEU A 162 -2.12 8.09 19.62
N VAL A 163 -1.78 9.33 19.23
CA VAL A 163 -1.22 10.32 20.18
C VAL A 163 -2.26 10.81 21.17
N SER A 164 -3.56 10.62 20.94
CA SER A 164 -4.61 10.86 21.92
C SER A 164 -4.48 9.96 23.16
N GLY A 165 -3.66 8.90 23.10
CA GLY A 165 -3.32 7.99 24.19
C GLY A 165 -4.39 6.98 24.58
N LYS A 166 -5.53 6.97 23.90
CA LYS A 166 -6.66 6.09 24.20
C LYS A 166 -6.62 4.79 23.37
N MET A 167 -6.03 4.85 22.20
CA MET A 167 -5.90 3.74 21.27
C MET A 167 -4.43 3.44 21.01
N LEU A 168 -4.10 2.18 20.77
CA LEU A 168 -2.75 1.70 20.47
C LEU A 168 -2.56 1.38 19.00
N ASP A 169 -3.66 1.19 18.27
CA ASP A 169 -3.70 1.05 16.83
C ASP A 169 -5.09 1.41 16.30
N TYR A 170 -5.16 1.86 15.04
CA TYR A 170 -6.37 2.37 14.42
C TYR A 170 -6.40 1.99 12.94
N ILE A 171 -7.45 1.34 12.50
CA ILE A 171 -7.68 0.94 11.11
C ILE A 171 -9.11 1.35 10.75
N GLU A 172 -9.27 2.35 9.91
CA GLU A 172 -10.56 2.66 9.29
C GLU A 172 -10.81 1.69 8.14
N VAL A 173 -11.99 1.10 8.10
CA VAL A 173 -12.39 0.13 7.07
C VAL A 173 -13.15 0.85 5.97
N GLU A 174 -14.34 1.40 6.30
CA GLU A 174 -15.20 2.12 5.35
C GLU A 174 -16.29 2.88 6.14
N ASP A 175 -16.74 4.03 5.63
CA ASP A 175 -17.88 4.80 6.17
C ASP A 175 -17.81 5.08 7.68
N GLY A 176 -16.61 5.33 8.21
CA GLY A 176 -16.38 5.57 9.64
C GLY A 176 -16.44 4.31 10.51
N PHE A 177 -16.59 3.12 9.91
CA PHE A 177 -16.45 1.87 10.64
C PHE A 177 -14.97 1.53 10.81
N THR A 178 -14.58 1.24 12.05
CA THR A 178 -13.18 1.20 12.46
C THR A 178 -12.89 -0.04 13.30
N ILE A 179 -11.66 -0.51 13.23
CA ILE A 179 -11.09 -1.53 14.12
C ILE A 179 -9.95 -0.89 14.88
N VAL A 180 -9.98 -0.98 16.20
CA VAL A 180 -8.97 -0.41 17.08
C VAL A 180 -8.36 -1.46 18.01
N LYS A 181 -7.09 -1.22 18.38
CA LYS A 181 -6.41 -1.92 19.45
C LYS A 181 -6.31 -0.98 20.64
N MET A 182 -6.77 -1.42 21.80
CA MET A 182 -6.82 -0.56 22.99
C MET A 182 -6.63 -1.36 24.27
N LYS A 183 -6.31 -0.68 25.38
CA LYS A 183 -6.40 -1.27 26.72
C LYS A 183 -7.86 -1.36 27.14
N PRO A 184 -8.25 -2.38 27.93
CA PRO A 184 -9.62 -2.48 28.42
C PRO A 184 -9.92 -1.34 29.41
N PRO A 185 -11.10 -0.65 29.28
CA PRO A 185 -11.57 0.27 30.32
C PRO A 185 -11.65 -0.44 31.68
N ARG A 186 -11.34 0.27 32.77
CA ARG A 186 -11.33 -0.32 34.12
C ARG A 186 -12.63 -0.99 34.48
N GLU A 187 -13.77 -0.41 34.09
CA GLU A 187 -15.09 -0.93 34.37
C GLU A 187 -15.40 -2.30 33.71
N THR A 188 -14.57 -2.72 32.75
CA THR A 188 -14.69 -4.03 32.06
C THR A 188 -13.72 -5.07 32.61
N GLN A 189 -12.72 -4.65 33.37
CA GLN A 189 -11.69 -5.52 33.89
C GLN A 189 -12.22 -6.46 34.98
N GLY A 190 -11.77 -7.72 34.96
CA GLY A 190 -12.21 -8.76 35.90
C GLY A 190 -13.53 -9.43 35.52
N PHE A 191 -14.25 -8.92 34.54
CA PHE A 191 -15.49 -9.49 34.04
C PHE A 191 -15.27 -10.29 32.76
N THR A 192 -16.21 -11.17 32.41
CA THR A 192 -16.25 -11.77 31.08
C THR A 192 -16.88 -10.77 30.08
N ILE A 193 -16.65 -11.00 28.79
CA ILE A 193 -17.27 -10.18 27.74
C ILE A 193 -18.78 -10.20 27.85
N GLY A 194 -19.38 -11.36 28.13
CA GLY A 194 -20.81 -11.51 28.34
C GLY A 194 -21.34 -10.70 29.54
N GLN A 195 -20.60 -10.76 30.69
CA GLN A 195 -20.96 -9.98 31.87
C GLN A 195 -20.84 -8.47 31.65
N SER A 196 -19.85 -8.05 30.88
CA SER A 196 -19.59 -6.62 30.59
C SER A 196 -20.63 -5.99 29.66
N ARG A 197 -21.36 -6.79 28.89
CA ARG A 197 -22.39 -6.37 27.93
C ARG A 197 -21.93 -5.21 27.04
N ILE A 198 -20.66 -5.27 26.56
CA ILE A 198 -20.00 -4.16 25.88
C ILE A 198 -20.79 -3.74 24.63
N ARG A 199 -21.23 -4.71 23.82
CA ARG A 199 -22.01 -4.42 22.61
C ARG A 199 -23.31 -3.68 22.90
N GLU A 200 -24.04 -4.09 23.92
CA GLU A 200 -25.34 -3.50 24.28
C GLU A 200 -25.17 -2.10 24.90
N ARG A 201 -24.16 -1.93 25.74
CA ARG A 201 -23.95 -0.69 26.50
C ARG A 201 -23.26 0.40 25.67
N TYR A 202 -22.36 0.03 24.79
CA TYR A 202 -21.49 0.98 24.09
C TYR A 202 -21.58 0.94 22.57
N GLY A 203 -22.31 -0.02 21.99
CA GLY A 203 -22.47 -0.14 20.54
C GLY A 203 -21.22 -0.61 19.81
N VAL A 204 -20.20 -1.12 20.54
CA VAL A 204 -18.96 -1.63 19.97
C VAL A 204 -18.80 -3.12 20.24
N SER A 205 -18.05 -3.82 19.39
CA SER A 205 -17.87 -5.26 19.52
C SER A 205 -16.41 -5.62 19.77
N VAL A 206 -16.14 -6.38 20.81
CA VAL A 206 -14.81 -6.97 21.01
C VAL A 206 -14.66 -8.16 20.06
N ILE A 207 -13.65 -8.10 19.18
CA ILE A 207 -13.33 -9.16 18.24
C ILE A 207 -12.43 -10.19 18.89
N GLY A 208 -11.52 -9.74 19.75
CA GLY A 208 -10.59 -10.63 20.43
C GLY A 208 -9.77 -9.95 21.49
N VAL A 209 -9.06 -10.79 22.23
CA VAL A 209 -8.26 -10.40 23.39
C VAL A 209 -6.85 -10.96 23.22
N LYS A 210 -5.86 -10.15 23.53
CA LYS A 210 -4.44 -10.50 23.59
C LYS A 210 -3.91 -10.28 24.99
N SER A 211 -3.72 -11.34 25.75
CA SER A 211 -3.06 -11.30 27.05
C SER A 211 -1.53 -11.35 26.91
N PRO A 212 -0.77 -10.79 27.87
CA PRO A 212 0.69 -10.85 27.85
C PRO A 212 1.18 -12.32 27.81
N GLY A 213 2.11 -12.62 26.89
CA GLY A 213 2.71 -13.96 26.78
C GLY A 213 1.80 -15.06 26.19
N VAL A 214 0.56 -14.73 25.84
CA VAL A 214 -0.41 -15.66 25.24
C VAL A 214 -0.74 -15.22 23.82
N ASP A 215 -1.09 -16.15 22.93
CA ASP A 215 -1.54 -15.81 21.57
C ASP A 215 -2.88 -15.08 21.60
N PHE A 216 -3.17 -14.38 20.49
CA PHE A 216 -4.46 -13.73 20.30
C PHE A 216 -5.59 -14.77 20.28
N VAL A 217 -6.66 -14.50 21.05
CA VAL A 217 -7.84 -15.35 21.09
C VAL A 217 -9.08 -14.58 20.64
N TYR A 218 -9.95 -15.24 19.89
CA TYR A 218 -11.25 -14.67 19.51
C TYR A 218 -12.13 -14.49 20.75
N ALA A 219 -12.85 -13.38 20.79
CA ALA A 219 -13.75 -13.06 21.87
C ALA A 219 -14.99 -13.95 21.87
N THR A 220 -15.24 -14.61 23.00
CA THR A 220 -16.50 -15.32 23.29
C THR A 220 -17.15 -14.69 24.52
N PRO A 221 -18.44 -14.96 24.80
CA PRO A 221 -19.10 -14.47 26.01
C PRO A 221 -18.35 -14.82 27.31
N ASP A 222 -17.65 -15.96 27.33
CA ASP A 222 -16.90 -16.47 28.50
C ASP A 222 -15.46 -15.93 28.56
N THR A 223 -14.98 -15.26 27.52
CA THR A 223 -13.63 -14.67 27.51
C THR A 223 -13.52 -13.61 28.59
N ARG A 224 -12.59 -13.79 29.55
CA ARG A 224 -12.32 -12.87 30.64
C ARG A 224 -11.43 -11.74 30.19
N ILE A 225 -11.70 -10.54 30.67
CA ILE A 225 -10.92 -9.33 30.39
C ILE A 225 -10.06 -9.02 31.61
N SER A 226 -8.73 -8.97 31.42
CA SER A 226 -7.77 -8.63 32.47
C SER A 226 -7.17 -7.23 32.25
N ALA A 227 -6.69 -6.59 33.30
CA ALA A 227 -6.16 -5.21 33.23
C ALA A 227 -5.00 -5.02 32.24
N ASN A 228 -4.19 -6.08 32.04
CA ASN A 228 -3.02 -6.04 31.16
C ASN A 228 -3.29 -6.55 29.73
N ASP A 229 -4.55 -6.88 29.44
CA ASP A 229 -4.92 -7.34 28.10
C ASP A 229 -4.93 -6.19 27.10
N LEU A 230 -4.89 -6.57 25.82
CA LEU A 230 -5.18 -5.71 24.70
C LEU A 230 -6.45 -6.22 24.03
N LEU A 231 -7.41 -5.32 23.85
CA LEU A 231 -8.63 -5.62 23.13
C LEU A 231 -8.51 -5.19 21.66
N ILE A 232 -9.00 -6.02 20.77
CA ILE A 232 -9.31 -5.63 19.39
C ILE A 232 -10.81 -5.39 19.35
N VAL A 233 -11.21 -4.17 19.04
CA VAL A 233 -12.60 -3.73 19.13
C VAL A 233 -13.02 -3.11 17.80
N SER A 234 -14.24 -3.40 17.33
CA SER A 234 -14.81 -2.80 16.12
C SER A 234 -16.08 -2.04 16.41
N GLY A 235 -16.32 -1.00 15.61
CA GLY A 235 -17.51 -0.15 15.70
C GLY A 235 -17.31 1.15 14.94
N HIS A 236 -18.29 2.05 15.01
CA HIS A 236 -18.11 3.41 14.50
C HIS A 236 -17.10 4.19 15.34
N ALA A 237 -16.28 5.01 14.69
CA ALA A 237 -15.15 5.72 15.30
C ALA A 237 -15.56 6.51 16.57
N ASP A 238 -16.68 7.24 16.53
CA ASP A 238 -17.19 8.03 17.65
C ASP A 238 -17.59 7.18 18.87
N LEU A 239 -18.10 5.96 18.63
CA LEU A 239 -18.45 5.02 19.72
C LEU A 239 -17.20 4.40 20.32
N LEU A 240 -16.21 4.08 19.47
CA LEU A 240 -14.92 3.57 19.93
C LEU A 240 -14.14 4.60 20.75
N GLU A 241 -14.15 5.87 20.34
CA GLU A 241 -13.54 6.96 21.12
C GLU A 241 -14.18 7.12 22.50
N ARG A 242 -15.53 7.10 22.54
CA ARG A 242 -16.28 7.15 23.80
C ARG A 242 -16.00 5.93 24.67
N PHE A 243 -15.90 4.76 24.11
CA PHE A 243 -15.57 3.53 24.84
C PHE A 243 -14.15 3.57 25.36
N ALA A 244 -13.17 3.99 24.54
CA ALA A 244 -11.76 4.12 24.94
C ALA A 244 -11.53 5.21 26.00
N ALA A 245 -12.40 6.22 26.07
CA ALA A 245 -12.33 7.30 27.07
C ALA A 245 -12.86 6.92 28.45
N ARG A 246 -13.45 5.74 28.62
CA ARG A 246 -13.94 5.26 29.91
C ARG A 246 -12.80 5.06 30.90
N PRO A 247 -13.03 5.39 32.18
CA PRO A 247 -12.01 5.25 33.22
C PRO A 247 -11.59 3.81 33.46
#